data_d5fde20cd4544c1eaeda621e60dd1384
#
_entry.id   d5fde20cd4544c1eaeda621e60dd1384
#
_cell.length_a   1.000
_cell.length_b   1.000
_cell.length_c   1.000
_cell.angle_alpha   90.00
_cell.angle_beta   90.00
_cell.angle_gamma   90.00
#
_symmetry.space_group_name_H-M   'P 1'
#
loop_
_entity.id
_entity.type
_entity.pdbx_description
1 polymer ?
#
loop_
_entity_poly.entity_id
_entity_poly.type
_entity_poly.pdbx_seq_one_letter_code
_entity_poly.pdbx_strand_id
1 'polypeptide(L)'
;SLGLRPPRKGAADLPRILKRLRRVLRLPRRVKDGVWVWSPLVLPGASHPLAQRLNRLLVRRGLDLARRWLEFRSPVLWTYNPLTLEVLSLSSYAGSIYHCVDRIQAQPEMPADRIERAEQRLCQAVNVVFTTAPELQASLASLNPHTHFFGNVADFDHFSRAWSNPGPRPEPL
;
A
#
# COMPACT_ATOMS: atom_id res chain seq x y z
N SER A 1 -3.49 5.38 0.39
CA SER A 1 -3.87 5.49 1.81
C SER A 1 -5.32 5.05 1.96
N LEU A 2 -5.58 4.07 2.80
CA LEU A 2 -6.94 3.53 3.07
C LEU A 2 -7.79 4.48 3.94
N GLY A 3 -7.65 5.80 3.79
CA GLY A 3 -8.47 6.78 4.52
C GLY A 3 -8.16 6.87 6.02
N LEU A 4 -6.95 6.51 6.45
CA LEU A 4 -6.54 6.52 7.86
C LEU A 4 -6.40 7.93 8.43
N ARG A 5 -6.19 8.95 7.59
CA ARG A 5 -6.15 10.35 8.05
C ARG A 5 -7.55 10.93 8.10
N PRO A 6 -7.92 11.63 9.20
CA PRO A 6 -9.21 12.29 9.28
C PRO A 6 -9.35 13.33 8.16
N PRO A 7 -10.57 13.49 7.59
CA PRO A 7 -10.81 14.53 6.60
C PRO A 7 -10.65 15.91 7.28
N ARG A 8 -9.80 16.78 6.71
CA ARG A 8 -9.79 18.20 7.11
C ARG A 8 -11.12 18.80 6.68
N LYS A 9 -11.92 19.25 7.65
CA LYS A 9 -13.23 19.86 7.41
C LYS A 9 -13.03 21.17 6.63
N GLY A 10 -13.48 21.23 5.37
CA GLY A 10 -13.50 22.43 4.57
C GLY A 10 -14.13 22.21 3.19
N ALA A 11 -14.81 23.22 2.66
CA ALA A 11 -15.46 23.22 1.34
C ALA A 11 -14.49 22.99 0.15
N ALA A 12 -13.18 23.01 0.40
CA ALA A 12 -12.14 22.72 -0.58
C ALA A 12 -12.02 21.22 -0.97
N ASP A 13 -12.75 20.33 -0.32
CA ASP A 13 -12.66 18.89 -0.58
C ASP A 13 -13.60 18.40 -1.71
N LEU A 14 -14.63 19.15 -2.06
CA LEU A 14 -15.57 18.75 -3.13
C LEU A 14 -14.88 18.53 -4.49
N PRO A 15 -14.06 19.45 -5.00
CA PRO A 15 -13.37 19.22 -6.28
C PRO A 15 -12.36 18.07 -6.22
N ARG A 16 -11.75 17.82 -5.04
CA ARG A 16 -10.87 16.67 -4.82
C ARG A 16 -11.66 15.36 -4.82
N ILE A 17 -12.85 15.34 -4.23
CA ILE A 17 -13.74 14.17 -4.22
C ILE A 17 -14.25 13.90 -5.65
N LEU A 18 -14.67 14.93 -6.40
CA LEU A 18 -15.10 14.79 -7.80
C LEU A 18 -13.94 14.29 -8.70
N LYS A 19 -12.74 14.82 -8.51
CA LYS A 19 -11.54 14.37 -9.24
C LYS A 19 -11.16 12.92 -8.88
N ARG A 20 -11.39 12.49 -7.64
CA ARG A 20 -11.24 11.10 -7.21
C ARG A 20 -12.32 10.20 -7.82
N LEU A 21 -13.59 10.62 -7.79
CA LEU A 21 -14.69 9.88 -8.43
C LEU A 21 -14.47 9.67 -9.93
N ARG A 22 -14.01 10.70 -10.65
CA ARG A 22 -13.64 10.57 -12.07
C ARG A 22 -12.47 9.62 -12.32
N ARG A 23 -11.51 9.50 -11.38
CA ARG A 23 -10.39 8.54 -11.49
C ARG A 23 -10.81 7.11 -11.23
N VAL A 24 -11.79 6.92 -10.41
CA VAL A 24 -12.29 5.61 -9.95
C VAL A 24 -13.14 4.91 -10.99
N LEU A 25 -13.84 5.66 -11.83
CA LEU A 25 -14.57 5.13 -12.98
C LEU A 25 -13.62 4.71 -14.12
N ARG A 26 -12.31 4.87 -13.95
CA ARG A 26 -11.34 4.41 -14.94
C ARG A 26 -11.05 2.94 -14.73
N LEU A 27 -11.29 2.14 -15.74
CA LEU A 27 -10.82 0.77 -15.87
C LEU A 27 -9.31 0.67 -15.64
N PRO A 28 -8.78 -0.50 -15.28
CA PRO A 28 -7.34 -0.72 -15.26
C PRO A 28 -6.72 -0.24 -16.57
N ARG A 29 -5.67 0.58 -16.49
CA ARG A 29 -4.98 1.10 -17.67
C ARG A 29 -3.59 0.48 -17.76
N ARG A 30 -3.20 0.09 -18.96
CA ARG A 30 -1.83 -0.35 -19.23
C ARG A 30 -0.92 0.89 -19.24
N VAL A 31 0.14 0.85 -18.44
CA VAL A 31 1.12 1.93 -18.30
C VAL A 31 2.40 1.58 -19.04
N LYS A 32 2.75 0.30 -18.99
CA LYS A 32 3.92 -0.31 -19.64
C LYS A 32 3.58 -1.75 -19.98
N ASP A 33 4.40 -2.41 -20.77
CA ASP A 33 4.24 -3.82 -21.09
C ASP A 33 4.24 -4.66 -19.80
N GLY A 34 3.18 -5.46 -19.62
CA GLY A 34 2.96 -6.24 -18.44
C GLY A 34 2.54 -5.47 -17.17
N VAL A 35 2.46 -4.13 -17.22
CA VAL A 35 2.11 -3.30 -16.05
C VAL A 35 0.76 -2.60 -16.23
N TRP A 36 -0.17 -2.94 -15.34
CA TRP A 36 -1.49 -2.34 -15.29
C TRP A 36 -1.67 -1.58 -13.98
N VAL A 37 -2.25 -0.41 -14.05
CA VAL A 37 -2.55 0.42 -12.88
C VAL A 37 -4.05 0.59 -12.73
N TRP A 38 -4.53 0.28 -11.54
CA TRP A 38 -5.92 0.48 -11.15
C TRP A 38 -5.99 1.18 -9.79
N SER A 39 -6.93 2.10 -9.66
CA SER A 39 -7.16 2.84 -8.42
C SER A 39 -8.56 2.52 -7.91
N PRO A 40 -8.69 1.74 -6.82
CA PRO A 40 -10.00 1.38 -6.28
C PRO A 40 -10.75 2.58 -5.73
N LEU A 41 -12.08 2.53 -5.82
CA LEU A 41 -12.95 3.46 -5.11
C LEU A 41 -12.88 3.17 -3.62
N VAL A 42 -12.51 4.18 -2.85
CA VAL A 42 -12.55 4.14 -1.39
C VAL A 42 -13.32 5.35 -0.90
N LEU A 43 -14.40 5.11 -0.17
CA LEU A 43 -15.21 6.16 0.44
C LEU A 43 -14.47 6.77 1.63
N PRO A 44 -14.55 8.08 1.82
CA PRO A 44 -14.03 8.73 3.03
C PRO A 44 -14.82 8.27 4.27
N GLY A 45 -14.20 8.41 5.45
CA GLY A 45 -14.87 8.01 6.70
C GLY A 45 -14.52 6.58 7.14
N ALA A 46 -13.26 6.19 6.99
CA ALA A 46 -12.76 4.85 7.36
C ALA A 46 -12.95 4.48 8.84
N SER A 47 -13.33 5.40 9.70
CA SER A 47 -13.73 5.15 11.10
C SER A 47 -15.15 4.60 11.24
N HIS A 48 -16.03 4.82 10.24
CA HIS A 48 -17.43 4.37 10.32
C HIS A 48 -17.55 2.91 9.82
N PRO A 49 -18.19 2.00 10.59
CA PRO A 49 -18.25 0.57 10.24
C PRO A 49 -18.88 0.28 8.88
N LEU A 50 -19.93 1.02 8.51
CA LEU A 50 -20.60 0.87 7.21
C LEU A 50 -19.68 1.29 6.05
N ALA A 51 -18.93 2.39 6.19
CA ALA A 51 -17.97 2.81 5.18
C ALA A 51 -16.85 1.78 5.01
N GLN A 52 -16.38 1.18 6.11
CA GLN A 52 -15.39 0.08 6.06
C GLN A 52 -15.93 -1.14 5.32
N ARG A 53 -17.17 -1.57 5.62
CA ARG A 53 -17.81 -2.71 4.95
C ARG A 53 -17.95 -2.46 3.44
N LEU A 54 -18.43 -1.26 3.08
CA LEU A 54 -18.62 -0.89 1.67
C LEU A 54 -17.28 -0.77 0.94
N ASN A 55 -16.27 -0.15 1.55
CA ASN A 55 -14.92 -0.08 1.00
C ASN A 55 -14.33 -1.46 0.75
N ARG A 56 -14.50 -2.39 1.70
CA ARG A 56 -14.08 -3.78 1.56
C ARG A 56 -14.75 -4.45 0.36
N LEU A 57 -16.07 -4.27 0.22
CA LEU A 57 -16.81 -4.84 -0.90
C LEU A 57 -16.36 -4.25 -2.24
N LEU A 58 -16.22 -2.92 -2.33
CA LEU A 58 -15.81 -2.23 -3.55
C LEU A 58 -14.41 -2.64 -4.00
N VAL A 59 -13.45 -2.72 -3.08
CA VAL A 59 -12.08 -3.13 -3.41
C VAL A 59 -12.04 -4.60 -3.83
N ARG A 60 -12.71 -5.50 -3.11
CA ARG A 60 -12.76 -6.93 -3.46
C ARG A 60 -13.37 -7.14 -4.84
N ARG A 61 -14.57 -6.60 -5.08
CA ARG A 61 -15.25 -6.75 -6.37
C ARG A 61 -14.47 -6.14 -7.53
N GLY A 62 -13.85 -4.97 -7.29
CA GLY A 62 -13.01 -4.34 -8.31
C GLY A 62 -11.76 -5.14 -8.63
N LEU A 63 -11.10 -5.73 -7.64
CA LEU A 63 -9.97 -6.64 -7.86
C LEU A 63 -10.38 -7.93 -8.57
N ASP A 64 -11.51 -8.53 -8.18
CA ASP A 64 -12.02 -9.74 -8.84
C ASP A 64 -12.33 -9.45 -10.31
N LEU A 65 -12.94 -8.31 -10.62
CA LEU A 65 -13.21 -7.88 -12.00
C LEU A 65 -11.92 -7.64 -12.78
N ALA A 66 -10.95 -6.94 -12.18
CA ALA A 66 -9.65 -6.68 -12.80
C ALA A 66 -8.89 -7.98 -13.08
N ARG A 67 -8.89 -8.93 -12.15
CA ARG A 67 -8.26 -10.24 -12.33
C ARG A 67 -8.88 -11.04 -13.47
N ARG A 68 -10.21 -11.06 -13.55
CA ARG A 68 -10.92 -11.74 -14.65
C ARG A 68 -10.64 -11.08 -15.99
N TRP A 69 -10.68 -9.77 -16.04
CA TRP A 69 -10.42 -9.00 -17.26
C TRP A 69 -8.97 -9.12 -17.74
N LEU A 70 -8.00 -9.23 -16.82
CA LEU A 70 -6.59 -9.42 -17.12
C LEU A 70 -6.18 -10.91 -17.22
N GLU A 71 -7.15 -11.83 -17.09
CA GLU A 71 -6.95 -13.28 -17.15
C GLU A 71 -5.90 -13.83 -16.17
N PHE A 72 -5.78 -13.21 -14.98
CA PHE A 72 -4.87 -13.69 -13.94
C PHE A 72 -5.37 -15.01 -13.34
N ARG A 73 -4.74 -16.13 -13.69
CA ARG A 73 -5.13 -17.47 -13.25
C ARG A 73 -4.64 -17.80 -11.82
N SER A 74 -3.40 -17.47 -11.51
CA SER A 74 -2.76 -17.78 -10.21
C SER A 74 -1.95 -16.58 -9.72
N PRO A 75 -2.59 -15.44 -9.37
CA PRO A 75 -1.87 -14.24 -8.98
C PRO A 75 -1.20 -14.40 -7.62
N VAL A 76 -0.05 -13.78 -7.46
CA VAL A 76 0.61 -13.56 -6.18
C VAL A 76 0.22 -12.18 -5.66
N LEU A 77 -0.15 -12.10 -4.38
CA LEU A 77 -0.38 -10.84 -3.70
C LEU A 77 0.93 -10.29 -3.16
N TRP A 78 1.33 -9.11 -3.60
CA TRP A 78 2.42 -8.36 -3.00
C TRP A 78 1.87 -7.08 -2.39
N THR A 79 1.98 -6.94 -1.09
CA THR A 79 1.42 -5.79 -0.37
C THR A 79 2.45 -5.06 0.49
N TYR A 80 2.31 -3.74 0.55
CA TYR A 80 3.04 -2.85 1.45
C TYR A 80 2.16 -2.35 2.61
N ASN A 81 0.89 -2.80 2.67
CA ASN A 81 -0.08 -2.25 3.59
C ASN A 81 -0.40 -3.24 4.71
N PRO A 82 -0.08 -2.92 5.98
CA PRO A 82 -0.37 -3.79 7.12
C PRO A 82 -1.87 -4.09 7.30
N LEU A 83 -2.76 -3.21 6.80
CA LEU A 83 -4.22 -3.39 6.90
C LEU A 83 -4.80 -4.28 5.78
N THR A 84 -3.98 -4.95 5.00
CA THR A 84 -4.43 -5.76 3.85
C THR A 84 -5.49 -6.78 4.22
N LEU A 85 -5.35 -7.49 5.34
CA LEU A 85 -6.32 -8.50 5.79
C LEU A 85 -7.69 -7.90 6.17
N GLU A 86 -7.76 -6.62 6.48
CA GLU A 86 -9.03 -5.95 6.72
C GLU A 86 -9.88 -5.84 5.43
N VAL A 87 -9.23 -5.92 4.27
CA VAL A 87 -9.85 -5.72 2.97
C VAL A 87 -9.86 -6.98 2.11
N LEU A 88 -8.76 -7.73 2.09
CA LEU A 88 -8.55 -8.89 1.22
C LEU A 88 -8.47 -10.20 2.01
N SER A 89 -8.80 -11.32 1.35
CA SER A 89 -8.51 -12.67 1.81
C SER A 89 -7.34 -13.23 1.02
N LEU A 90 -6.39 -13.86 1.71
CA LEU A 90 -5.21 -14.46 1.08
C LEU A 90 -5.54 -15.73 0.29
N SER A 91 -6.62 -16.42 0.63
CA SER A 91 -7.05 -17.67 -0.04
C SER A 91 -7.33 -17.51 -1.54
N SER A 92 -7.46 -16.28 -2.01
CA SER A 92 -7.68 -15.98 -3.44
C SER A 92 -6.40 -15.86 -4.25
N TYR A 93 -5.23 -16.07 -3.64
CA TYR A 93 -3.92 -15.88 -4.24
C TYR A 93 -3.10 -17.16 -4.15
N ALA A 94 -2.26 -17.43 -5.16
CA ALA A 94 -1.33 -18.56 -5.16
C ALA A 94 -0.18 -18.39 -4.16
N GLY A 95 0.12 -17.15 -3.81
CA GLY A 95 1.11 -16.78 -2.80
C GLY A 95 0.88 -15.38 -2.31
N SER A 96 1.45 -15.05 -1.16
CA SER A 96 1.30 -13.74 -0.52
C SER A 96 2.60 -13.26 0.09
N ILE A 97 2.93 -12.00 -0.17
CA ILE A 97 4.15 -11.33 0.27
C ILE A 97 3.75 -10.02 0.97
N TYR A 98 4.21 -9.83 2.18
CA TYR A 98 4.19 -8.54 2.84
C TYR A 98 5.57 -7.89 2.78
N HIS A 99 5.66 -6.69 2.23
CA HIS A 99 6.88 -5.93 2.13
C HIS A 99 6.83 -4.74 3.11
N CYS A 100 7.47 -4.90 4.26
CA CYS A 100 7.58 -3.88 5.29
C CYS A 100 8.73 -2.94 4.94
N VAL A 101 8.40 -1.73 4.49
CA VAL A 101 9.38 -0.70 4.10
C VAL A 101 9.68 0.24 5.27
N ASP A 102 8.67 0.57 6.07
CA ASP A 102 8.73 1.50 7.18
C ASP A 102 7.82 1.09 8.33
N ARG A 103 8.12 1.58 9.53
CA ARG A 103 7.21 1.52 10.69
C ARG A 103 6.10 2.57 10.54
N ILE A 104 5.06 2.24 9.79
CA ILE A 104 3.91 3.14 9.53
C ILE A 104 3.25 3.61 10.83
N GLN A 105 3.21 2.76 11.86
CA GLN A 105 2.66 3.06 13.18
C GLN A 105 3.44 4.17 13.91
N ALA A 106 4.71 4.40 13.56
CA ALA A 106 5.51 5.48 14.15
C ALA A 106 5.23 6.86 13.55
N GLN A 107 4.44 6.94 12.47
CA GLN A 107 4.10 8.21 11.86
C GLN A 107 3.07 8.98 12.70
N PRO A 108 3.21 10.32 12.83
CA PRO A 108 2.24 11.15 13.53
C PRO A 108 0.81 10.96 13.00
N GLU A 109 -0.18 11.07 13.87
CA GLU A 109 -1.62 10.97 13.57
C GLU A 109 -2.08 9.57 13.08
N MET A 110 -1.24 8.55 13.14
CA MET A 110 -1.63 7.18 12.78
C MET A 110 -2.14 6.41 14.00
N PRO A 111 -3.18 5.58 13.86
CA PRO A 111 -3.67 4.72 14.95
C PRO A 111 -2.69 3.56 15.19
N ALA A 112 -1.61 3.83 15.94
CA ALA A 112 -0.48 2.93 16.12
C ALA A 112 -0.90 1.51 16.54
N ASP A 113 -1.66 1.36 17.63
CA ASP A 113 -2.11 0.06 18.14
C ASP A 113 -2.90 -0.77 17.13
N ARG A 114 -3.72 -0.10 16.29
CA ARG A 114 -4.50 -0.79 15.26
C ARG A 114 -3.58 -1.30 14.16
N ILE A 115 -2.63 -0.47 13.72
CA ILE A 115 -1.69 -0.82 12.66
C ILE A 115 -0.80 -1.96 13.13
N GLU A 116 -0.26 -1.89 14.34
CA GLU A 116 0.59 -2.93 14.90
C GLU A 116 -0.13 -4.28 14.99
N ARG A 117 -1.32 -4.31 15.56
CA ARG A 117 -2.13 -5.55 15.60
C ARG A 117 -2.47 -6.08 14.22
N ALA A 118 -2.69 -5.21 13.24
CA ALA A 118 -2.97 -5.63 11.87
C ALA A 118 -1.72 -6.18 11.18
N GLU A 119 -0.56 -5.55 11.40
CA GLU A 119 0.74 -5.99 10.90
C GLU A 119 1.12 -7.36 11.46
N GLN A 120 0.99 -7.57 12.76
CA GLN A 120 1.24 -8.87 13.41
C GLN A 120 0.41 -9.98 12.76
N ARG A 121 -0.90 -9.75 12.59
CA ARG A 121 -1.80 -10.72 11.92
C ARG A 121 -1.42 -10.95 10.47
N LEU A 122 -1.01 -9.90 9.74
CA LEU A 122 -0.59 -10.02 8.36
C LEU A 122 0.70 -10.82 8.25
N CYS A 123 1.71 -10.54 9.06
CA CYS A 123 2.97 -11.28 9.09
C CYS A 123 2.76 -12.78 9.35
N GLN A 124 1.88 -13.12 10.30
CA GLN A 124 1.55 -14.51 10.62
C GLN A 124 0.79 -15.24 9.49
N ALA A 125 0.11 -14.50 8.63
CA ALA A 125 -0.76 -15.07 7.60
C ALA A 125 -0.13 -15.17 6.22
N VAL A 126 0.85 -14.32 5.88
CA VAL A 126 1.50 -14.32 4.56
C VAL A 126 2.56 -15.42 4.44
N ASN A 127 2.86 -15.82 3.21
CA ASN A 127 3.90 -16.82 2.96
C ASN A 127 5.30 -16.26 3.24
N VAL A 128 5.54 -15.00 2.91
CA VAL A 128 6.87 -14.37 3.02
C VAL A 128 6.74 -12.93 3.48
N VAL A 129 7.67 -12.48 4.32
CA VAL A 129 7.84 -11.08 4.72
C VAL A 129 9.18 -10.58 4.18
N PHE A 130 9.16 -9.47 3.45
CA PHE A 130 10.36 -8.71 3.08
C PHE A 130 10.46 -7.46 3.92
N THR A 131 11.69 -7.10 4.31
CA THR A 131 11.99 -5.90 5.08
C THR A 131 13.14 -5.13 4.44
N THR A 132 13.18 -3.83 4.61
CA THR A 132 14.20 -2.94 4.04
C THR A 132 15.27 -2.52 5.04
N ALA A 133 15.15 -2.94 6.31
CA ALA A 133 16.10 -2.66 7.37
C ALA A 133 16.30 -3.89 8.26
N PRO A 134 17.52 -4.13 8.80
CA PRO A 134 17.79 -5.24 9.71
C PRO A 134 16.94 -5.21 10.99
N GLU A 135 16.64 -4.02 11.51
CA GLU A 135 15.79 -3.82 12.70
C GLU A 135 14.35 -4.24 12.45
N LEU A 136 13.84 -4.02 11.24
CA LEU A 136 12.52 -4.51 10.82
C LEU A 136 12.52 -6.03 10.72
N GLN A 137 13.58 -6.62 10.15
CA GLN A 137 13.73 -8.07 10.08
C GLN A 137 13.73 -8.68 11.48
N ALA A 138 14.56 -8.17 12.39
CA ALA A 138 14.65 -8.68 13.74
C ALA A 138 13.30 -8.62 14.48
N SER A 139 12.54 -7.55 14.27
CA SER A 139 11.23 -7.37 14.93
C SER A 139 10.12 -8.27 14.38
N LEU A 140 10.17 -8.63 13.09
CA LEU A 140 9.12 -9.41 12.42
C LEU A 140 9.45 -10.90 12.25
N ALA A 141 10.72 -11.29 12.42
CA ALA A 141 11.16 -12.69 12.29
C ALA A 141 10.48 -13.64 13.26
N SER A 142 10.12 -13.16 14.47
CA SER A 142 9.37 -13.95 15.46
C SER A 142 7.92 -14.22 15.03
N LEU A 143 7.37 -13.41 14.14
CA LEU A 143 5.99 -13.53 13.63
C LEU A 143 5.91 -14.40 12.38
N ASN A 144 6.98 -14.40 11.56
CA ASN A 144 7.04 -15.21 10.34
C ASN A 144 8.49 -15.69 10.12
N PRO A 145 8.74 -17.01 10.13
CA PRO A 145 10.08 -17.56 9.93
C PRO A 145 10.66 -17.30 8.53
N HIS A 146 9.81 -16.98 7.55
CA HIS A 146 10.21 -16.59 6.20
C HIS A 146 10.34 -15.06 6.06
N THR A 147 10.97 -14.41 7.05
CA THR A 147 11.27 -12.97 7.02
C THR A 147 12.68 -12.74 6.49
N HIS A 148 12.78 -12.02 5.38
CA HIS A 148 14.05 -11.77 4.69
C HIS A 148 14.33 -10.27 4.56
N PHE A 149 15.58 -9.89 4.75
CA PHE A 149 16.05 -8.53 4.57
C PHE A 149 16.54 -8.32 3.13
N PHE A 150 16.05 -7.25 2.51
CA PHE A 150 16.54 -6.71 1.24
C PHE A 150 16.68 -5.20 1.39
N GLY A 151 17.91 -4.72 1.45
CA GLY A 151 18.17 -3.28 1.55
C GLY A 151 17.63 -2.50 0.36
N ASN A 152 17.25 -1.26 0.63
CA ASN A 152 16.88 -0.34 -0.45
C ASN A 152 18.09 -0.12 -1.37
N VAL A 153 17.84 -0.15 -2.68
CA VAL A 153 18.84 0.16 -3.70
C VAL A 153 18.60 1.57 -4.22
N ALA A 154 19.68 2.29 -4.48
CA ALA A 154 19.65 3.58 -5.14
C ALA A 154 20.38 3.48 -6.48
N ASP A 155 19.94 4.25 -7.46
CA ASP A 155 20.66 4.44 -8.72
C ASP A 155 21.91 5.29 -8.44
N PHE A 156 23.02 4.59 -8.13
CA PHE A 156 24.27 5.23 -7.77
C PHE A 156 24.77 6.17 -8.89
N ASP A 157 24.66 5.75 -10.14
CA ASP A 157 25.14 6.56 -11.28
C ASP A 157 24.32 7.84 -11.44
N HIS A 158 23.03 7.77 -11.15
CA HIS A 158 22.17 8.95 -11.16
C HIS A 158 22.51 9.93 -10.03
N PHE A 159 22.62 9.43 -8.80
CA PHE A 159 22.86 10.28 -7.63
C PHE A 159 24.30 10.78 -7.53
N SER A 160 25.29 10.00 -7.98
CA SER A 160 26.70 10.42 -7.99
C SER A 160 26.97 11.63 -8.91
N ARG A 161 26.15 11.84 -9.94
CA ARG A 161 26.23 13.02 -10.80
C ARG A 161 26.00 14.32 -10.01
N ALA A 162 25.10 14.30 -9.02
CA ALA A 162 24.86 15.45 -8.17
C ALA A 162 26.07 15.78 -7.27
N TRP A 163 26.85 14.76 -6.90
CA TRP A 163 28.10 14.94 -6.17
C TRP A 163 29.20 15.54 -7.05
N SER A 164 29.32 15.05 -8.29
CA SER A 164 30.34 15.48 -9.24
C SER A 164 30.06 16.85 -9.88
N ASN A 165 28.78 17.23 -9.96
CA ASN A 165 28.34 18.51 -10.52
C ASN A 165 27.22 19.10 -9.65
N PRO A 166 27.54 19.65 -8.48
CA PRO A 166 26.54 20.26 -7.62
C PRO A 166 26.01 21.51 -8.33
N GLY A 167 24.78 21.45 -8.82
CA GLY A 167 24.07 22.61 -9.36
C GLY A 167 23.94 23.74 -8.33
N PRO A 168 23.44 24.93 -8.73
CA PRO A 168 23.24 26.03 -7.81
C PRO A 168 22.34 25.60 -6.66
N ARG A 169 22.72 25.93 -5.43
CA ARG A 169 21.88 25.65 -4.26
C ARG A 169 20.53 26.34 -4.42
N PRO A 170 19.40 25.64 -4.21
CA PRO A 170 18.11 26.30 -4.19
C PRO A 170 18.10 27.36 -3.09
N GLU A 171 17.51 28.53 -3.37
CA GLU A 171 17.30 29.54 -2.35
C GLU A 171 16.43 28.98 -1.21
N PRO A 172 16.73 29.32 0.05
CA PRO A 172 15.89 28.93 1.16
C PRO A 172 14.50 29.55 1.01
N LEU A 173 13.46 28.71 1.18
CA LEU A 173 12.05 29.12 1.16
C LEU A 173 11.72 30.01 2.36
#